data_2741f86ad944326cb5ef98d84cc004c7
#
_entry.id   2741f86ad944326cb5ef98d84cc004c7
#
_cell.length_a   1.000
_cell.length_b   1.000
_cell.length_c   1.000
_cell.angle_alpha   90.00
_cell.angle_beta   90.00
_cell.angle_gamma   90.00
#
_symmetry.space_group_name_H-M   'P 1'
#
loop_
_entity.id
_entity.type
_entity.pdbx_description
1 polymer ?
#
loop_
_entity_poly.entity_id
_entity_poly.type
_entity_poly.pdbx_seq_one_letter_code
_entity_poly.pdbx_strand_id
1 'polypeptide(L)'
;MSISCSVTIALAPEVRGGPFVFHSDLQNLDSLLFKVKELGFPAVEIFPRTPEDIGPPFLASLLQKHNLKLAAVGTGAGWVIHKLRLSDPDPVARKKAVDFVAEIVRRAGKLLAPVIIGSMQGKIDPDGKEATMDRLKESVTLLAREAKAVGQRLLLEPLNRYETDLLNKVGDVCLLADQTQESAVSVLADLFHMNIEETDIPQALLACGTRLGHVHLADSNRQAAGRGHTPMEPIFRTLKAMGYQGYVSAEVFPKPDSDTAALATLLAWRNHA
;
A
#
# COMPACT_ATOMS: atom_id res chain seq x y z
N MET A 1 18.87 5.13 -10.52
CA MET A 1 18.19 5.35 -9.21
C MET A 1 18.13 3.99 -8.52
N SER A 2 18.18 3.95 -7.20
CA SER A 2 18.18 2.72 -6.40
C SER A 2 16.80 2.50 -5.79
N ILE A 3 16.49 1.28 -5.37
CA ILE A 3 15.31 0.94 -4.56
C ILE A 3 15.37 1.77 -3.27
N SER A 4 14.29 2.48 -2.94
CA SER A 4 14.20 3.29 -1.71
C SER A 4 13.42 2.56 -0.63
N CYS A 5 13.70 2.87 0.64
CA CYS A 5 12.96 2.31 1.78
C CYS A 5 11.97 3.33 2.35
N SER A 6 10.82 2.86 2.83
CA SER A 6 9.86 3.66 3.58
C SER A 6 9.29 2.87 4.77
N VAL A 7 8.58 3.57 5.64
CA VAL A 7 7.97 2.98 6.83
C VAL A 7 6.55 3.49 6.98
N THR A 8 5.65 2.62 7.45
CA THR A 8 4.24 2.93 7.60
C THR A 8 3.93 3.70 8.89
N ILE A 9 3.05 4.68 8.76
CA ILE A 9 2.49 5.47 9.87
C ILE A 9 0.96 5.43 9.74
N ALA A 10 0.27 4.85 10.71
CA ALA A 10 -1.17 4.90 10.81
C ALA A 10 -1.63 6.09 11.65
N LEU A 11 -2.52 6.91 11.11
CA LEU A 11 -3.12 8.07 11.80
C LEU A 11 -4.45 7.72 12.49
N ALA A 12 -4.88 6.48 12.40
CA ALA A 12 -6.13 5.99 12.97
C ALA A 12 -5.85 5.14 14.22
N PRO A 13 -6.27 5.57 15.42
CA PRO A 13 -6.08 4.80 16.63
C PRO A 13 -6.84 3.46 16.62
N GLU A 14 -7.89 3.35 15.83
CA GLU A 14 -8.71 2.14 15.69
C GLU A 14 -7.95 0.97 15.06
N VAL A 15 -6.86 1.24 14.35
CA VAL A 15 -6.03 0.22 13.68
C VAL A 15 -4.74 -0.10 14.45
N ARG A 16 -4.63 0.22 15.74
CA ARG A 16 -3.43 0.00 16.56
C ARG A 16 -2.96 -1.46 16.62
N GLY A 17 -3.82 -2.42 16.35
CA GLY A 17 -3.46 -3.83 16.24
C GLY A 17 -3.00 -4.25 14.83
N GLY A 18 -3.01 -3.35 13.87
CA GLY A 18 -2.61 -3.60 12.48
C GLY A 18 -1.10 -3.65 12.27
N PRO A 19 -0.67 -4.00 11.06
CA PRO A 19 0.73 -4.16 10.71
C PRO A 19 1.40 -2.81 10.37
N PHE A 20 1.24 -1.82 11.21
CA PHE A 20 1.84 -0.51 11.03
C PHE A 20 3.00 -0.31 12.00
N VAL A 21 4.17 0.05 11.48
CA VAL A 21 5.36 0.24 12.31
C VAL A 21 5.15 1.34 13.34
N PHE A 22 4.56 2.45 12.90
CA PHE A 22 4.27 3.57 13.79
C PHE A 22 2.78 3.93 13.77
N HIS A 23 2.34 4.47 14.89
CA HIS A 23 1.03 5.08 15.06
C HIS A 23 1.19 6.51 15.56
N SER A 24 0.40 7.42 15.05
CA SER A 24 0.38 8.82 15.45
C SER A 24 -1.02 9.41 15.33
N ASP A 25 -1.18 10.61 15.84
CA ASP A 25 -2.21 11.55 15.47
C ASP A 25 -1.57 12.77 14.79
N LEU A 26 -2.38 13.69 14.30
CA LEU A 26 -1.88 14.88 13.61
C LEU A 26 -1.08 15.82 14.52
N GLN A 27 -1.35 15.82 15.84
CA GLN A 27 -0.65 16.69 16.81
C GLN A 27 0.77 16.19 17.06
N ASN A 28 0.97 14.88 17.07
CA ASN A 28 2.26 14.24 17.34
C ASN A 28 3.04 13.87 16.08
N LEU A 29 2.47 14.09 14.89
CA LEU A 29 3.06 13.67 13.62
C LEU A 29 4.42 14.34 13.36
N ASP A 30 4.60 15.62 13.71
CA ASP A 30 5.85 16.35 13.55
C ASP A 30 7.02 15.67 14.29
N SER A 31 6.80 15.31 15.56
CA SER A 31 7.79 14.61 16.39
C SER A 31 8.12 13.22 15.85
N LEU A 32 7.09 12.51 15.35
CA LEU A 32 7.29 11.19 14.77
C LEU A 32 8.08 11.26 13.45
N LEU A 33 7.79 12.21 12.58
CA LEU A 33 8.54 12.40 11.34
C LEU A 33 10.01 12.74 11.60
N PHE A 34 10.28 13.57 12.61
CA PHE A 34 11.65 13.81 13.07
C PHE A 34 12.33 12.49 13.47
N LYS A 35 11.67 11.67 14.30
CA LYS A 35 12.19 10.37 14.73
C LYS A 35 12.45 9.43 13.55
N VAL A 36 11.53 9.34 12.60
CA VAL A 36 11.67 8.51 11.39
C VAL A 36 12.89 8.94 10.57
N LYS A 37 13.11 10.25 10.47
CA LYS A 37 14.28 10.81 9.80
C LYS A 37 15.59 10.45 10.52
N GLU A 38 15.63 10.57 11.85
CA GLU A 38 16.80 10.22 12.66
C GLU A 38 17.13 8.72 12.58
N LEU A 39 16.12 7.85 12.44
CA LEU A 39 16.33 6.43 12.18
C LEU A 39 16.98 6.18 10.80
N GLY A 40 16.87 7.11 9.87
CA GLY A 40 17.52 7.07 8.56
C GLY A 40 16.60 6.66 7.40
N PHE A 41 15.28 6.73 7.56
CA PHE A 41 14.35 6.53 6.45
C PHE A 41 14.32 7.74 5.51
N PRO A 42 14.31 7.53 4.19
CA PRO A 42 14.13 8.60 3.21
C PRO A 42 12.66 8.96 2.97
N ALA A 43 11.73 8.08 3.35
CA ALA A 43 10.31 8.24 3.07
C ALA A 43 9.41 7.60 4.12
N VAL A 44 8.15 8.02 4.11
CA VAL A 44 7.06 7.44 4.92
C VAL A 44 5.91 7.03 4.02
N GLU A 45 5.08 6.11 4.50
CA GLU A 45 3.80 5.75 3.93
C GLU A 45 2.73 6.04 4.98
N ILE A 46 1.67 6.74 4.60
CA ILE A 46 0.68 7.23 5.56
C ILE A 46 -0.67 6.56 5.33
N PHE A 47 -1.25 6.08 6.42
CA PHE A 47 -2.59 5.49 6.47
C PHE A 47 -3.52 6.44 7.25
N PRO A 48 -4.22 7.35 6.57
CA PRO A 48 -5.12 8.31 7.20
C PRO A 48 -6.41 7.62 7.67
N ARG A 49 -7.07 8.19 8.67
CA ARG A 49 -8.40 7.79 9.11
C ARG A 49 -9.48 8.25 8.15
N THR A 50 -9.35 9.49 7.68
CA THR A 50 -10.22 10.12 6.69
C THR A 50 -9.39 10.88 5.65
N PRO A 51 -9.98 11.25 4.51
CA PRO A 51 -9.26 12.05 3.52
C PRO A 51 -8.72 13.39 4.07
N GLU A 52 -9.40 13.97 5.07
CA GLU A 52 -9.04 15.27 5.69
C GLU A 52 -7.70 15.20 6.42
N ASP A 53 -7.31 14.04 6.95
CA ASP A 53 -6.03 13.84 7.64
C ASP A 53 -4.83 14.04 6.72
N ILE A 54 -5.04 13.96 5.39
CA ILE A 54 -4.04 14.31 4.39
C ILE A 54 -4.27 15.75 3.92
N GLY A 55 -4.17 16.72 4.84
CA GLY A 55 -4.20 18.14 4.50
C GLY A 55 -2.95 18.53 3.71
N PRO A 56 -3.02 18.71 2.35
CA PRO A 56 -1.79 18.85 1.57
C PRO A 56 -0.85 19.97 2.03
N PRO A 57 -1.31 21.18 2.41
CA PRO A 57 -0.40 22.22 2.89
C PRO A 57 0.32 21.83 4.18
N PHE A 58 -0.41 21.26 5.15
CA PHE A 58 0.14 20.84 6.43
C PHE A 58 1.14 19.69 6.28
N LEU A 59 0.72 18.61 5.64
CA LEU A 59 1.58 17.42 5.48
C LEU A 59 2.79 17.73 4.59
N ALA A 60 2.62 18.53 3.53
CA ALA A 60 3.74 18.94 2.68
C ALA A 60 4.79 19.72 3.47
N SER A 61 4.37 20.65 4.35
CA SER A 61 5.30 21.42 5.18
C SER A 61 6.09 20.53 6.15
N LEU A 62 5.44 19.55 6.77
CA LEU A 62 6.10 18.60 7.66
C LEU A 62 7.10 17.69 6.92
N LEU A 63 6.71 17.14 5.77
CA LEU A 63 7.59 16.31 4.95
C LEU A 63 8.81 17.09 4.48
N GLN A 64 8.62 18.34 4.04
CA GLN A 64 9.71 19.24 3.64
C GLN A 64 10.63 19.55 4.83
N LYS A 65 10.08 19.91 5.99
CA LYS A 65 10.82 20.22 7.22
C LYS A 65 11.79 19.10 7.60
N HIS A 66 11.34 17.84 7.49
CA HIS A 66 12.14 16.67 7.85
C HIS A 66 12.89 16.04 6.66
N ASN A 67 12.81 16.64 5.47
CA ASN A 67 13.40 16.08 4.24
C ASN A 67 13.00 14.60 4.03
N LEU A 68 11.70 14.32 4.15
CA LEU A 68 11.07 13.03 3.90
C LEU A 68 10.22 13.09 2.63
N LYS A 69 10.12 11.96 1.93
CA LYS A 69 9.17 11.77 0.82
C LYS A 69 7.93 11.02 1.31
N LEU A 70 6.83 11.19 0.59
CA LEU A 70 5.63 10.36 0.79
C LEU A 70 5.66 9.24 -0.26
N ALA A 71 5.86 8.00 0.20
CA ALA A 71 5.97 6.83 -0.67
C ALA A 71 4.62 6.40 -1.24
N ALA A 72 3.58 6.39 -0.41
CA ALA A 72 2.20 6.09 -0.78
C ALA A 72 1.24 6.55 0.32
N VAL A 73 -0.07 6.53 0.00
CA VAL A 73 -1.15 6.77 0.94
C VAL A 73 -2.10 5.58 0.92
N GLY A 74 -2.32 4.95 2.09
CA GLY A 74 -3.23 3.81 2.25
C GLY A 74 -4.69 4.23 2.40
N THR A 75 -5.62 3.37 2.00
CA THR A 75 -7.06 3.60 2.13
C THR A 75 -7.76 2.63 3.09
N GLY A 76 -7.00 1.76 3.76
CA GLY A 76 -7.54 0.66 4.58
C GLY A 76 -8.54 1.08 5.66
N ALA A 77 -8.44 2.30 6.20
CA ALA A 77 -9.41 2.85 7.13
C ALA A 77 -10.84 2.91 6.55
N GLY A 78 -10.98 3.10 5.25
CA GLY A 78 -12.26 3.05 4.55
C GLY A 78 -13.02 1.76 4.82
N TRP A 79 -12.34 0.61 4.81
CA TRP A 79 -12.95 -0.66 5.19
C TRP A 79 -13.02 -0.87 6.71
N VAL A 80 -11.88 -0.71 7.40
CA VAL A 80 -11.78 -1.07 8.83
C VAL A 80 -12.72 -0.23 9.70
N ILE A 81 -12.78 1.08 9.44
CA ILE A 81 -13.54 2.03 10.26
C ILE A 81 -14.91 2.32 9.63
N HIS A 82 -14.94 2.65 8.34
CA HIS A 82 -16.13 3.15 7.67
C HIS A 82 -16.94 2.08 6.95
N LYS A 83 -16.46 0.81 6.91
CA LYS A 83 -17.11 -0.33 6.25
C LYS A 83 -17.39 -0.11 4.76
N LEU A 84 -16.60 0.75 4.12
CA LEU A 84 -16.71 1.05 2.69
C LEU A 84 -15.96 0.01 1.86
N ARG A 85 -16.56 -0.45 0.78
CA ARG A 85 -15.93 -1.36 -0.19
C ARG A 85 -16.27 -0.99 -1.62
N LEU A 86 -15.30 -1.14 -2.51
CA LEU A 86 -15.42 -0.74 -3.92
C LEU A 86 -16.25 -1.71 -4.75
N SER A 87 -16.47 -2.93 -4.26
CA SER A 87 -17.31 -3.95 -4.88
C SER A 87 -18.73 -4.01 -4.32
N ASP A 88 -19.15 -3.07 -3.47
CA ASP A 88 -20.44 -3.12 -2.77
C ASP A 88 -21.61 -3.27 -3.76
N PRO A 89 -22.55 -4.24 -3.54
CA PRO A 89 -23.71 -4.42 -4.40
C PRO A 89 -24.69 -3.24 -4.34
N ASP A 90 -24.78 -2.53 -3.19
CA ASP A 90 -25.53 -1.29 -3.10
C ASP A 90 -24.78 -0.15 -3.85
N PRO A 91 -25.38 0.39 -4.92
CA PRO A 91 -24.73 1.46 -5.70
C PRO A 91 -24.50 2.74 -4.90
N VAL A 92 -25.30 3.00 -3.87
CA VAL A 92 -25.14 4.18 -3.00
C VAL A 92 -23.93 3.98 -2.07
N ALA A 93 -23.80 2.80 -1.45
CA ALA A 93 -22.65 2.46 -0.62
C ALA A 93 -21.36 2.40 -1.46
N ARG A 94 -21.42 1.79 -2.65
CA ARG A 94 -20.28 1.74 -3.59
C ARG A 94 -19.84 3.15 -4.02
N LYS A 95 -20.79 4.04 -4.34
CA LYS A 95 -20.46 5.44 -4.65
C LYS A 95 -19.73 6.14 -3.49
N LYS A 96 -20.18 5.96 -2.25
CA LYS A 96 -19.49 6.50 -1.07
C LYS A 96 -18.06 5.98 -0.94
N ALA A 97 -17.83 4.68 -1.24
CA ALA A 97 -16.49 4.12 -1.24
C ALA A 97 -15.59 4.73 -2.32
N VAL A 98 -16.13 4.92 -3.54
CA VAL A 98 -15.43 5.59 -4.63
C VAL A 98 -15.12 7.04 -4.28
N ASP A 99 -16.09 7.80 -3.76
CA ASP A 99 -15.90 9.20 -3.37
C ASP A 99 -14.82 9.35 -2.28
N PHE A 100 -14.80 8.45 -1.28
CA PHE A 100 -13.78 8.42 -0.22
C PHE A 100 -12.38 8.23 -0.80
N VAL A 101 -12.19 7.25 -1.67
CA VAL A 101 -10.88 6.98 -2.28
C VAL A 101 -10.49 8.09 -3.25
N ALA A 102 -11.45 8.61 -4.05
CA ALA A 102 -11.19 9.70 -4.99
C ALA A 102 -10.70 10.97 -4.30
N GLU A 103 -11.25 11.29 -3.11
CA GLU A 103 -10.77 12.43 -2.33
C GLU A 103 -9.34 12.20 -1.81
N ILE A 104 -9.02 10.98 -1.36
CA ILE A 104 -7.64 10.61 -1.00
C ILE A 104 -6.72 10.76 -2.23
N VAL A 105 -7.13 10.29 -3.41
CA VAL A 105 -6.35 10.41 -4.65
C VAL A 105 -6.06 11.88 -4.99
N ARG A 106 -7.06 12.75 -4.93
CA ARG A 106 -6.88 14.19 -5.21
C ARG A 106 -5.92 14.86 -4.24
N ARG A 107 -5.96 14.50 -2.96
CA ARG A 107 -5.07 15.05 -1.93
C ARG A 107 -3.66 14.49 -2.03
N ALA A 108 -3.53 13.17 -2.17
CA ALA A 108 -2.25 12.49 -2.36
C ALA A 108 -1.52 12.97 -3.64
N GLY A 109 -2.28 13.23 -4.71
CA GLY A 109 -1.74 13.79 -5.94
C GLY A 109 -1.01 15.12 -5.73
N LYS A 110 -1.53 16.01 -4.87
CA LYS A 110 -0.86 17.27 -4.49
C LYS A 110 0.43 17.05 -3.70
N LEU A 111 0.60 15.87 -3.12
CA LEU A 111 1.78 15.43 -2.37
C LEU A 111 2.70 14.53 -3.22
N LEU A 112 2.37 14.35 -4.51
CA LEU A 112 3.09 13.51 -5.47
C LEU A 112 3.16 12.02 -5.05
N ALA A 113 2.14 11.53 -4.35
CA ALA A 113 2.09 10.17 -3.85
C ALA A 113 0.98 9.34 -4.52
N PRO A 114 1.24 8.06 -4.84
CA PRO A 114 0.24 7.10 -5.27
C PRO A 114 -0.68 6.69 -4.11
N VAL A 115 -1.81 6.05 -4.44
CA VAL A 115 -2.81 5.62 -3.45
C VAL A 115 -3.00 4.11 -3.49
N ILE A 116 -3.02 3.48 -2.32
CA ILE A 116 -3.13 2.03 -2.15
C ILE A 116 -4.59 1.64 -1.92
N ILE A 117 -5.04 0.62 -2.64
CA ILE A 117 -6.30 -0.09 -2.42
C ILE A 117 -5.98 -1.55 -2.10
N GLY A 118 -6.11 -1.93 -0.84
CA GLY A 118 -6.04 -3.31 -0.34
C GLY A 118 -7.43 -3.77 0.11
N SER A 119 -7.71 -3.69 1.42
CA SER A 119 -8.95 -4.19 2.03
C SER A 119 -10.25 -3.58 1.50
N MET A 120 -10.21 -2.37 0.91
CA MET A 120 -11.38 -1.75 0.29
C MET A 120 -11.83 -2.44 -1.01
N GLN A 121 -11.08 -3.40 -1.56
CA GLN A 121 -11.56 -4.21 -2.68
C GLN A 121 -12.84 -4.98 -2.33
N GLY A 122 -13.00 -5.40 -1.07
CA GLY A 122 -14.15 -6.15 -0.59
C GLY A 122 -13.97 -7.66 -0.64
N LYS A 123 -15.09 -8.39 -0.66
CA LYS A 123 -15.18 -9.85 -0.75
C LYS A 123 -16.29 -10.23 -1.73
N ILE A 124 -16.31 -11.49 -2.16
CA ILE A 124 -17.37 -12.02 -3.03
C ILE A 124 -18.72 -11.88 -2.34
N ASP A 125 -19.65 -11.28 -3.04
CA ASP A 125 -21.04 -11.13 -2.59
C ASP A 125 -21.92 -12.35 -2.97
N PRO A 126 -23.11 -12.51 -2.36
CA PRO A 126 -24.00 -13.64 -2.65
C PRO A 126 -24.42 -13.77 -4.12
N ASP A 127 -24.34 -12.69 -4.92
CA ASP A 127 -24.62 -12.70 -6.36
C ASP A 127 -23.45 -13.24 -7.22
N GLY A 128 -22.34 -13.61 -6.58
CA GLY A 128 -21.25 -14.35 -7.17
C GLY A 128 -20.01 -13.51 -7.54
N LYS A 129 -18.93 -14.24 -7.86
CA LYS A 129 -17.60 -13.64 -8.11
C LYS A 129 -17.61 -12.72 -9.34
N GLU A 130 -18.27 -13.12 -10.40
CA GLU A 130 -18.28 -12.34 -11.66
C GLU A 130 -18.92 -10.97 -11.47
N ALA A 131 -20.14 -10.92 -10.89
CA ALA A 131 -20.83 -9.68 -10.58
C ALA A 131 -20.04 -8.78 -9.63
N THR A 132 -19.42 -9.37 -8.60
CA THR A 132 -18.58 -8.63 -7.65
C THR A 132 -17.34 -8.05 -8.31
N MET A 133 -16.67 -8.83 -9.18
CA MET A 133 -15.49 -8.37 -9.93
C MET A 133 -15.82 -7.27 -10.93
N ASP A 134 -16.99 -7.32 -11.59
CA ASP A 134 -17.42 -6.26 -12.49
C ASP A 134 -17.62 -4.94 -11.75
N ARG A 135 -18.25 -4.96 -10.58
CA ARG A 135 -18.39 -3.77 -9.71
C ARG A 135 -17.03 -3.22 -9.26
N LEU A 136 -16.10 -4.10 -8.86
CA LEU A 136 -14.74 -3.68 -8.51
C LEU A 136 -14.04 -3.05 -9.70
N LYS A 137 -14.12 -3.66 -10.89
CA LYS A 137 -13.52 -3.15 -12.12
C LYS A 137 -14.06 -1.75 -12.49
N GLU A 138 -15.37 -1.54 -12.40
CA GLU A 138 -16.00 -0.23 -12.62
C GLU A 138 -15.43 0.83 -11.69
N SER A 139 -15.40 0.53 -10.37
CA SER A 139 -14.89 1.43 -9.34
C SER A 139 -13.41 1.75 -9.55
N VAL A 140 -12.59 0.74 -9.82
CA VAL A 140 -11.14 0.88 -10.08
C VAL A 140 -10.92 1.72 -11.36
N THR A 141 -11.72 1.52 -12.41
CA THR A 141 -11.61 2.31 -13.64
C THR A 141 -11.86 3.80 -13.38
N LEU A 142 -12.88 4.13 -12.60
CA LEU A 142 -13.17 5.53 -12.23
C LEU A 142 -12.00 6.14 -11.42
N LEU A 143 -11.52 5.41 -10.42
CA LEU A 143 -10.42 5.87 -9.57
C LEU A 143 -9.09 5.98 -10.30
N ALA A 144 -8.83 5.10 -11.27
CA ALA A 144 -7.63 5.17 -12.10
C ALA A 144 -7.63 6.42 -12.99
N ARG A 145 -8.78 6.85 -13.48
CA ARG A 145 -8.91 8.12 -14.22
C ARG A 145 -8.64 9.32 -13.31
N GLU A 146 -9.16 9.32 -12.07
CA GLU A 146 -8.84 10.34 -11.07
C GLU A 146 -7.33 10.38 -10.78
N ALA A 147 -6.70 9.22 -10.57
CA ALA A 147 -5.27 9.13 -10.32
C ALA A 147 -4.44 9.66 -11.51
N LYS A 148 -4.82 9.28 -12.73
CA LYS A 148 -4.20 9.78 -13.97
C LYS A 148 -4.33 11.31 -14.11
N ALA A 149 -5.50 11.87 -13.76
CA ALA A 149 -5.74 13.31 -13.82
C ALA A 149 -4.83 14.13 -12.90
N VAL A 150 -4.37 13.53 -11.79
CA VAL A 150 -3.41 14.14 -10.86
C VAL A 150 -1.97 13.65 -11.06
N GLY A 151 -1.70 12.93 -12.16
CA GLY A 151 -0.37 12.43 -12.50
C GLY A 151 0.16 11.32 -11.59
N GLN A 152 -0.74 10.56 -10.93
CA GLN A 152 -0.39 9.52 -9.98
C GLN A 152 -0.89 8.14 -10.41
N ARG A 153 -0.48 7.12 -9.64
CA ARG A 153 -0.88 5.73 -9.82
C ARG A 153 -1.86 5.31 -8.73
N LEU A 154 -2.72 4.37 -9.08
CA LEU A 154 -3.54 3.60 -8.17
C LEU A 154 -2.85 2.25 -7.95
N LEU A 155 -2.46 1.95 -6.73
CA LEU A 155 -1.76 0.73 -6.34
C LEU A 155 -2.78 -0.27 -5.83
N LEU A 156 -3.06 -1.31 -6.60
CA LEU A 156 -3.92 -2.41 -6.15
C LEU A 156 -3.07 -3.47 -5.47
N GLU A 157 -3.47 -3.84 -4.28
CA GLU A 157 -2.82 -4.85 -3.46
C GLU A 157 -3.64 -6.14 -3.44
N PRO A 158 -3.12 -7.25 -3.98
CA PRO A 158 -3.71 -8.56 -3.75
C PRO A 158 -3.47 -8.97 -2.31
N LEU A 159 -4.54 -9.40 -1.62
CA LEU A 159 -4.48 -9.84 -0.24
C LEU A 159 -4.59 -11.35 -0.15
N ASN A 160 -4.06 -11.93 0.93
CA ASN A 160 -4.16 -13.37 1.14
C ASN A 160 -5.63 -13.84 1.31
N ARG A 161 -5.86 -15.14 1.11
CA ARG A 161 -7.17 -15.82 1.14
C ARG A 161 -7.94 -15.70 2.46
N TYR A 162 -7.28 -15.31 3.54
CA TYR A 162 -7.92 -15.10 4.84
C TYR A 162 -8.54 -13.71 4.95
N GLU A 163 -8.05 -12.76 4.15
CA GLU A 163 -8.50 -11.36 4.15
C GLU A 163 -9.50 -11.06 3.03
N THR A 164 -9.31 -11.62 1.83
CA THR A 164 -10.24 -11.50 0.69
C THR A 164 -10.31 -12.79 -0.12
N ASP A 165 -11.33 -12.91 -0.96
CA ASP A 165 -11.52 -13.97 -1.95
C ASP A 165 -11.62 -13.42 -3.40
N LEU A 166 -11.30 -12.12 -3.59
CA LEU A 166 -11.34 -11.45 -4.90
C LEU A 166 -10.00 -11.48 -5.63
N LEU A 167 -9.05 -10.64 -5.21
CA LEU A 167 -7.72 -10.51 -5.81
C LEU A 167 -6.68 -11.06 -4.81
N ASN A 168 -6.19 -12.27 -5.06
CA ASN A 168 -5.26 -12.92 -4.15
C ASN A 168 -3.82 -12.97 -4.68
N LYS A 169 -3.63 -12.90 -5.99
CA LYS A 169 -2.31 -12.98 -6.62
C LYS A 169 -1.98 -11.71 -7.40
N VAL A 170 -0.70 -11.43 -7.53
CA VAL A 170 -0.19 -10.36 -8.39
C VAL A 170 -0.76 -10.47 -9.82
N GLY A 171 -0.86 -11.68 -10.35
CA GLY A 171 -1.45 -11.94 -11.66
C GLY A 171 -2.94 -11.53 -11.77
N ASP A 172 -3.72 -11.68 -10.70
CA ASP A 172 -5.13 -11.26 -10.69
C ASP A 172 -5.27 -9.74 -10.85
N VAL A 173 -4.38 -9.00 -10.19
CA VAL A 173 -4.34 -7.52 -10.32
C VAL A 173 -3.88 -7.12 -11.72
N CYS A 174 -2.90 -7.81 -12.30
CA CYS A 174 -2.46 -7.55 -13.68
C CYS A 174 -3.61 -7.75 -14.68
N LEU A 175 -4.38 -8.82 -14.52
CA LEU A 175 -5.55 -9.10 -15.38
C LEU A 175 -6.64 -8.02 -15.21
N LEU A 176 -6.94 -7.61 -13.97
CA LEU A 176 -7.90 -6.53 -13.73
C LEU A 176 -7.42 -5.21 -14.37
N ALA A 177 -6.13 -4.88 -14.22
CA ALA A 177 -5.53 -3.69 -14.82
C ALA A 177 -5.67 -3.70 -16.35
N ASP A 178 -5.44 -4.85 -17.01
CA ASP A 178 -5.67 -4.99 -18.44
C ASP A 178 -7.13 -4.77 -18.83
N GLN A 179 -8.05 -5.28 -18.05
CA GLN A 179 -9.50 -5.12 -18.28
C GLN A 179 -9.98 -3.67 -18.10
N THR A 180 -9.36 -2.88 -17.23
CA THR A 180 -9.69 -1.46 -17.05
C THR A 180 -9.21 -0.60 -18.23
N GLN A 181 -8.19 -1.04 -18.96
CA GLN A 181 -7.48 -0.29 -20.01
C GLN A 181 -6.91 1.06 -19.53
N GLU A 182 -6.70 1.21 -18.20
CA GLU A 182 -6.17 2.43 -17.59
C GLU A 182 -4.70 2.24 -17.18
N SER A 183 -3.83 3.08 -17.72
CA SER A 183 -2.37 3.01 -17.46
C SER A 183 -1.98 3.40 -16.04
N ALA A 184 -2.87 4.04 -15.28
CA ALA A 184 -2.63 4.45 -13.92
C ALA A 184 -2.77 3.31 -12.91
N VAL A 185 -3.34 2.15 -13.28
CA VAL A 185 -3.43 0.98 -12.41
C VAL A 185 -2.08 0.27 -12.35
N SER A 186 -1.57 0.08 -11.14
CA SER A 186 -0.31 -0.63 -10.86
C SER A 186 -0.52 -1.62 -9.71
N VAL A 187 0.41 -2.55 -9.56
CA VAL A 187 0.41 -3.56 -8.52
C VAL A 187 1.21 -3.05 -7.31
N LEU A 188 0.67 -3.24 -6.12
CA LEU A 188 1.43 -3.32 -4.89
C LEU A 188 1.66 -4.80 -4.56
N ALA A 189 2.91 -5.21 -4.41
CA ALA A 189 3.29 -6.56 -4.03
C ALA A 189 3.67 -6.59 -2.54
N ASP A 190 2.78 -7.13 -1.68
CA ASP A 190 3.10 -7.36 -0.27
C ASP A 190 3.69 -8.77 -0.12
N LEU A 191 4.94 -8.85 0.34
CA LEU A 191 5.67 -10.12 0.48
C LEU A 191 5.02 -11.06 1.50
N PHE A 192 4.31 -10.55 2.52
CA PHE A 192 3.55 -11.38 3.45
C PHE A 192 2.37 -12.07 2.74
N HIS A 193 1.59 -11.32 1.96
CA HIS A 193 0.47 -11.89 1.20
C HIS A 193 0.98 -12.85 0.11
N MET A 194 2.03 -12.47 -0.61
CA MET A 194 2.66 -13.30 -1.63
C MET A 194 3.21 -14.61 -1.07
N ASN A 195 3.77 -14.61 0.15
CA ASN A 195 4.27 -15.81 0.81
C ASN A 195 3.17 -16.86 1.06
N ILE A 196 1.91 -16.42 1.16
CA ILE A 196 0.74 -17.30 1.35
C ILE A 196 0.16 -17.76 -0.01
N GLU A 197 0.14 -16.89 -1.01
CA GLU A 197 -0.63 -17.09 -2.23
C GLU A 197 0.21 -17.47 -3.46
N GLU A 198 1.46 -17.00 -3.54
CA GLU A 198 2.30 -17.27 -4.72
C GLU A 198 3.15 -18.53 -4.54
N THR A 199 3.31 -19.29 -5.60
CA THR A 199 4.19 -20.48 -5.60
C THR A 199 5.67 -20.08 -5.62
N ASP A 200 5.98 -18.96 -6.30
CA ASP A 200 7.34 -18.43 -6.48
C ASP A 200 7.25 -16.90 -6.55
N ILE A 201 7.66 -16.23 -5.47
CA ILE A 201 7.59 -14.78 -5.37
C ILE A 201 8.46 -14.08 -6.44
N PRO A 202 9.75 -14.44 -6.63
CA PRO A 202 10.57 -13.89 -7.71
C PRO A 202 9.91 -13.98 -9.08
N GLN A 203 9.35 -15.13 -9.43
CA GLN A 203 8.71 -15.35 -10.71
C GLN A 203 7.43 -14.51 -10.86
N ALA A 204 6.63 -14.39 -9.82
CA ALA A 204 5.43 -13.54 -9.83
C ALA A 204 5.78 -12.07 -10.03
N LEU A 205 6.85 -11.58 -9.38
CA LEU A 205 7.36 -10.21 -9.57
C LEU A 205 7.84 -9.98 -11.01
N LEU A 206 8.61 -10.93 -11.57
CA LEU A 206 9.06 -10.86 -12.98
C LEU A 206 7.89 -10.81 -13.95
N ALA A 207 6.86 -11.63 -13.73
CA ALA A 207 5.65 -11.66 -14.56
C ALA A 207 4.84 -10.35 -14.47
N CYS A 208 4.85 -9.68 -13.30
CA CYS A 208 4.24 -8.38 -13.11
C CYS A 208 4.90 -7.28 -13.98
N GLY A 209 6.21 -7.34 -14.17
CA GLY A 209 6.96 -6.44 -15.03
C GLY A 209 6.82 -4.97 -14.63
N THR A 210 6.55 -4.11 -15.61
CA THR A 210 6.41 -2.65 -15.43
C THR A 210 5.16 -2.22 -14.67
N ARG A 211 4.23 -3.15 -14.39
CA ARG A 211 3.05 -2.87 -13.57
C ARG A 211 3.37 -2.83 -12.09
N LEU A 212 4.53 -3.34 -11.65
CA LEU A 212 4.96 -3.26 -10.25
C LEU A 212 5.19 -1.79 -9.87
N GLY A 213 4.33 -1.25 -9.02
CA GLY A 213 4.37 0.14 -8.58
C GLY A 213 4.92 0.31 -7.16
N HIS A 214 4.74 -0.69 -6.30
CA HIS A 214 5.12 -0.63 -4.89
C HIS A 214 5.36 -2.02 -4.31
N VAL A 215 6.14 -2.10 -3.23
CA VAL A 215 6.40 -3.37 -2.52
C VAL A 215 6.25 -3.15 -1.01
N HIS A 216 5.48 -4.01 -0.33
CA HIS A 216 5.54 -4.10 1.13
C HIS A 216 6.58 -5.14 1.54
N LEU A 217 7.59 -4.67 2.28
CA LEU A 217 8.73 -5.46 2.75
C LEU A 217 8.39 -6.05 4.12
N ALA A 218 7.56 -7.09 4.12
CA ALA A 218 7.18 -7.84 5.28
C ALA A 218 7.73 -9.27 5.21
N ASP A 219 8.03 -9.88 6.36
CA ASP A 219 8.42 -11.29 6.40
C ASP A 219 7.19 -12.22 6.45
N SER A 220 7.41 -13.52 6.32
CA SER A 220 6.38 -14.56 6.27
C SER A 220 5.42 -14.58 7.46
N ASN A 221 5.81 -13.99 8.59
CA ASN A 221 5.02 -13.84 9.81
C ASN A 221 4.50 -12.41 10.02
N ARG A 222 4.55 -11.58 8.97
CA ARG A 222 4.20 -10.15 8.96
C ARG A 222 5.01 -9.30 9.94
N GLN A 223 6.20 -9.77 10.36
CA GLN A 223 7.17 -8.98 11.10
C GLN A 223 8.18 -8.34 10.13
N ALA A 224 9.10 -7.54 10.69
CA ALA A 224 10.17 -6.92 9.91
C ALA A 224 10.99 -7.96 9.14
N ALA A 225 11.44 -7.62 7.94
CA ALA A 225 12.25 -8.48 7.09
C ALA A 225 13.47 -9.06 7.84
N GLY A 226 13.70 -10.37 7.69
CA GLY A 226 14.70 -11.13 8.43
C GLY A 226 14.22 -11.69 9.77
N ARG A 227 12.94 -11.54 10.10
CA ARG A 227 12.34 -12.10 11.33
C ARG A 227 11.47 -13.34 11.06
N GLY A 228 11.35 -13.78 9.83
CA GLY A 228 10.68 -14.98 9.38
C GLY A 228 11.56 -15.81 8.44
N HIS A 229 10.97 -16.33 7.39
CA HIS A 229 11.67 -17.19 6.42
C HIS A 229 11.44 -16.81 4.95
N THR A 230 10.94 -15.59 4.70
CA THR A 230 10.85 -15.07 3.33
C THR A 230 12.24 -14.92 2.71
N PRO A 231 12.52 -15.48 1.52
CA PRO A 231 13.84 -15.45 0.91
C PRO A 231 14.15 -14.06 0.32
N MET A 232 14.61 -13.13 1.15
CA MET A 232 14.82 -11.72 0.78
C MET A 232 15.84 -11.56 -0.35
N GLU A 233 16.96 -12.28 -0.32
CA GLU A 233 18.01 -12.12 -1.33
C GLU A 233 17.54 -12.38 -2.77
N PRO A 234 16.90 -13.51 -3.14
CA PRO A 234 16.38 -13.70 -4.49
C PRO A 234 15.32 -12.69 -4.88
N ILE A 235 14.49 -12.22 -3.94
CA ILE A 235 13.49 -11.19 -4.19
C ILE A 235 14.16 -9.86 -4.57
N PHE A 236 15.10 -9.36 -3.78
CA PHE A 236 15.83 -8.12 -4.10
C PHE A 236 16.67 -8.26 -5.38
N ARG A 237 17.26 -9.40 -5.64
CA ARG A 237 17.96 -9.68 -6.90
C ARG A 237 17.01 -9.54 -8.09
N THR A 238 15.80 -10.05 -7.96
CA THR A 238 14.75 -9.92 -8.99
C THR A 238 14.33 -8.47 -9.19
N LEU A 239 14.06 -7.73 -8.12
CA LEU A 239 13.70 -6.30 -8.20
C LEU A 239 14.79 -5.49 -8.90
N LYS A 240 16.07 -5.76 -8.60
CA LYS A 240 17.21 -5.12 -9.27
C LYS A 240 17.28 -5.50 -10.76
N ALA A 241 17.12 -6.79 -11.08
CA ALA A 241 17.14 -7.28 -12.47
C ALA A 241 16.00 -6.68 -13.32
N MET A 242 14.83 -6.41 -12.70
CA MET A 242 13.70 -5.72 -13.33
C MET A 242 13.94 -4.22 -13.51
N GLY A 243 14.99 -3.66 -12.91
CA GLY A 243 15.20 -2.21 -12.87
C GLY A 243 14.19 -1.47 -12.00
N TYR A 244 13.64 -2.12 -10.96
CA TYR A 244 12.68 -1.50 -10.06
C TYR A 244 13.31 -0.34 -9.30
N GLN A 245 12.68 0.84 -9.33
CA GLN A 245 13.17 2.09 -8.73
C GLN A 245 12.16 2.71 -7.74
N GLY A 246 11.16 1.92 -7.33
CA GLY A 246 10.14 2.33 -6.37
C GLY A 246 10.58 2.18 -4.92
N TYR A 247 9.60 2.19 -4.04
CA TYR A 247 9.79 1.99 -2.61
C TYR A 247 9.56 0.53 -2.21
N VAL A 248 10.33 0.09 -1.22
CA VAL A 248 10.01 -1.05 -0.36
C VAL A 248 9.61 -0.50 1.00
N SER A 249 8.37 -0.69 1.40
CA SER A 249 7.78 -0.08 2.60
C SER A 249 7.57 -1.11 3.70
N ALA A 250 7.93 -0.78 4.93
CA ALA A 250 7.64 -1.66 6.07
C ALA A 250 6.17 -1.54 6.48
N GLU A 251 5.32 -2.45 6.00
CA GLU A 251 3.99 -2.70 6.55
C GLU A 251 4.03 -3.97 7.39
N VAL A 252 4.43 -3.83 8.65
CA VAL A 252 4.75 -4.96 9.52
C VAL A 252 4.25 -4.74 10.95
N PHE A 253 3.99 -5.84 11.67
CA PHE A 253 3.72 -5.73 13.10
C PHE A 253 4.94 -5.15 13.84
N PRO A 254 4.76 -4.14 14.70
CA PRO A 254 5.85 -3.48 15.44
C PRO A 254 6.34 -4.35 16.61
N LYS A 255 6.99 -5.47 16.31
CA LYS A 255 7.49 -6.43 17.30
C LYS A 255 9.02 -6.46 17.37
N PRO A 256 9.59 -6.49 18.59
CA PRO A 256 8.94 -6.35 19.90
C PRO A 256 8.40 -4.94 20.16
N ASP A 257 8.88 -3.94 19.44
CA ASP A 257 8.49 -2.53 19.48
C ASP A 257 8.72 -1.88 18.10
N SER A 258 8.20 -0.67 17.91
CA SER A 258 8.26 0.08 16.64
C SER A 258 9.70 0.38 16.20
N ASP A 259 10.57 0.76 17.12
CA ASP A 259 11.95 1.16 16.80
C ASP A 259 12.77 -0.05 16.35
N THR A 260 12.62 -1.16 17.05
CA THR A 260 13.27 -2.42 16.69
C THR A 260 12.79 -2.93 15.34
N ALA A 261 11.49 -2.85 15.06
CA ALA A 261 10.93 -3.26 13.77
C ALA A 261 11.43 -2.35 12.62
N ALA A 262 11.45 -1.04 12.84
CA ALA A 262 11.96 -0.05 11.89
C ALA A 262 13.45 -0.31 11.57
N LEU A 263 14.28 -0.46 12.59
CA LEU A 263 15.73 -0.72 12.43
C LEU A 263 15.98 -2.06 11.70
N ALA A 264 15.24 -3.11 12.02
CA ALA A 264 15.38 -4.40 11.35
C ALA A 264 15.06 -4.27 9.85
N THR A 265 13.99 -3.54 9.49
CA THR A 265 13.64 -3.27 8.09
C THR A 265 14.74 -2.49 7.37
N LEU A 266 15.29 -1.44 8.00
CA LEU A 266 16.40 -0.67 7.42
C LEU A 266 17.64 -1.52 7.18
N LEU A 267 17.98 -2.40 8.12
CA LEU A 267 19.11 -3.32 7.99
C LEU A 267 18.88 -4.31 6.83
N ALA A 268 17.70 -4.92 6.75
CA ALA A 268 17.37 -5.81 5.65
C ALA A 268 17.46 -5.09 4.29
N TRP A 269 16.90 -3.89 4.19
CA TRP A 269 17.00 -3.09 2.97
C TRP A 269 18.45 -2.77 2.62
N ARG A 270 19.26 -2.27 3.56
CA ARG A 270 20.67 -1.92 3.30
C ARG A 270 21.53 -3.11 2.87
N ASN A 271 21.20 -4.29 3.37
CA ASN A 271 21.94 -5.51 3.03
C ASN A 271 21.60 -6.05 1.62
N HIS A 272 20.43 -5.70 1.08
CA HIS A 272 19.93 -6.28 -0.16
C HIS A 272 19.66 -5.26 -1.28
N ALA A 273 19.45 -3.96 -0.99
CA ALA A 273 19.10 -2.92 -1.99
C ALA A 273 20.26 -2.42 -2.86
#